data_40c7840825bef4e6718e5c413612a5eb
#
_entry.id   40c7840825bef4e6718e5c413612a5eb
#
_cell.length_a   1.000
_cell.length_b   1.000
_cell.length_c   1.000
_cell.angle_alpha   90.00
_cell.angle_beta   90.00
_cell.angle_gamma   90.00
#
_symmetry.space_group_name_H-M   'P 1'
#
loop_
_entity.id
_entity.type
_entity.pdbx_description
1 polymer ?
#
loop_
_entity_poly.entity_id
_entity_poly.type
_entity_poly.pdbx_seq_one_letter_code
_entity_poly.pdbx_strand_id
1 'polypeptide(L)'
;MFIFFTSRIGFFMFTIPHLQITRIYYRLVVENYRRFFRFPEAGIRGALGYYLYDEFSKDFASPAHRNNCALLYKALLGPLPGTPAPPEGPQPRSINLRFFALPQEHDKAGLEVTFFGQSSALANTLEKCLTTLGKEGIGYDATRFYIDGMRPPTVTDIADVRTAYSDSAKLVFFTPTTLRHYRKESKDWNLEMFSWNLLQRIELLCKAHGELDDSCWNFEGLLQEMLSMESHAETVRATRSRLSSRQNKRIDYSGFTGTVILKNISETARTLLSIGEMVGVGKNTTFGGGRYAITA
;
A
#
# COMPACT_ATOMS: atom_id res chain seq x y z
N MET A 1 16.25 -1.16 -18.76
CA MET A 1 15.74 -1.60 -20.07
C MET A 1 14.97 -0.45 -20.67
N PHE A 2 15.34 -0.06 -21.91
CA PHE A 2 14.67 1.03 -22.62
C PHE A 2 13.50 0.45 -23.41
N ILE A 3 12.32 1.02 -23.21
CA ILE A 3 11.15 0.68 -24.01
C ILE A 3 10.93 1.85 -24.99
N PHE A 4 10.95 1.57 -26.29
CA PHE A 4 10.74 2.58 -27.32
C PHE A 4 9.27 2.58 -27.75
N PHE A 5 8.65 3.75 -27.72
CA PHE A 5 7.27 3.92 -28.16
C PHE A 5 7.17 4.88 -29.34
N THR A 6 6.36 4.51 -30.32
CA THR A 6 5.92 5.40 -31.37
C THR A 6 4.53 5.92 -31.03
N SER A 7 4.42 7.07 -30.37
CA SER A 7 3.18 7.83 -30.37
C SER A 7 3.18 8.81 -31.55
N ARG A 8 2.02 9.23 -32.01
CA ARG A 8 1.89 10.27 -33.08
C ARG A 8 2.57 11.61 -32.75
N ILE A 9 3.18 11.76 -31.56
CA ILE A 9 3.75 13.02 -31.02
C ILE A 9 5.24 12.89 -30.67
N GLY A 10 5.97 11.87 -31.19
CA GLY A 10 7.42 11.74 -30.99
C GLY A 10 7.83 10.48 -30.20
N PHE A 11 9.12 10.13 -30.29
CA PHE A 11 9.72 9.03 -29.55
C PHE A 11 9.97 9.49 -28.10
N PHE A 12 9.21 9.00 -27.14
CA PHE A 12 9.54 9.16 -25.73
C PHE A 12 10.26 7.91 -25.25
N MET A 13 11.45 8.10 -24.70
CA MET A 13 12.18 7.05 -24.02
C MET A 13 11.75 7.06 -22.55
N PHE A 14 11.05 6.02 -22.13
CA PHE A 14 10.62 5.84 -20.77
C PHE A 14 11.37 4.70 -20.11
N THR A 15 11.91 4.94 -18.94
CA THR A 15 12.56 3.92 -18.13
C THR A 15 11.76 3.72 -16.84
N ILE A 16 11.37 2.48 -16.58
CA ILE A 16 10.74 2.14 -15.30
C ILE A 16 11.80 2.28 -14.21
N PRO A 17 11.54 3.08 -13.17
CA PRO A 17 12.49 3.28 -12.07
C PRO A 17 12.69 1.98 -11.28
N HIS A 18 13.79 1.91 -10.54
CA HIS A 18 14.04 0.79 -9.64
C HIS A 18 13.35 1.01 -8.28
N LEU A 19 12.56 0.04 -7.87
CA LEU A 19 11.98 -0.04 -6.54
C LEU A 19 11.78 -1.50 -6.16
N GLN A 20 12.56 -1.97 -5.21
CA GLN A 20 12.39 -3.30 -4.66
C GLN A 20 11.12 -3.37 -3.80
N ILE A 21 10.26 -4.33 -4.07
CA ILE A 21 9.06 -4.64 -3.29
C ILE A 21 9.21 -6.02 -2.70
N THR A 22 9.20 -6.11 -1.36
CA THR A 22 9.19 -7.38 -0.65
C THR A 22 7.81 -7.60 -0.02
N ARG A 23 7.16 -8.73 -0.32
CA ARG A 23 5.87 -9.11 0.26
C ARG A 23 6.01 -10.35 1.11
N ILE A 24 5.45 -10.29 2.32
CA ILE A 24 5.40 -11.40 3.27
C ILE A 24 3.94 -11.66 3.62
N TYR A 25 3.54 -12.92 3.62
CA TYR A 25 2.19 -13.34 3.95
C TYR A 25 2.21 -14.16 5.25
N TYR A 26 1.49 -13.66 6.26
CA TYR A 26 1.27 -14.36 7.50
C TYR A 26 -0.13 -14.92 7.55
N ARG A 27 -0.27 -16.14 8.06
CA ARG A 27 -1.55 -16.72 8.47
C ARG A 27 -1.68 -16.49 9.97
N LEU A 28 -2.79 -15.86 10.36
CA LEU A 28 -3.09 -15.54 11.74
C LEU A 28 -4.30 -16.35 12.19
N VAL A 29 -4.24 -16.92 13.39
CA VAL A 29 -5.41 -17.42 14.10
C VAL A 29 -5.87 -16.33 15.05
N VAL A 30 -7.16 -16.03 15.07
CA VAL A 30 -7.74 -14.87 15.77
C VAL A 30 -8.87 -15.35 16.71
N GLU A 31 -8.78 -15.00 17.99
CA GLU A 31 -9.76 -15.44 18.99
C GLU A 31 -11.19 -14.93 18.72
N ASN A 32 -11.33 -13.72 18.19
CA ASN A 32 -12.63 -13.14 17.88
C ASN A 32 -12.64 -12.54 16.45
N TYR A 33 -12.82 -13.43 15.48
CA TYR A 33 -12.78 -13.11 14.06
C TYR A 33 -13.72 -11.96 13.66
N ARG A 34 -14.99 -11.97 14.11
CA ARG A 34 -15.97 -10.93 13.72
C ARG A 34 -15.58 -9.53 14.21
N ARG A 35 -14.97 -9.42 15.38
CA ARG A 35 -14.50 -8.15 15.94
C ARG A 35 -13.21 -7.70 15.29
N PHE A 36 -12.28 -8.63 15.06
CA PHE A 36 -11.00 -8.38 14.41
C PHE A 36 -11.19 -7.75 13.03
N PHE A 37 -12.13 -8.28 12.22
CA PHE A 37 -12.36 -7.80 10.85
C PHE A 37 -13.14 -6.50 10.72
N ARG A 38 -13.52 -5.84 11.80
CA ARG A 38 -14.15 -4.51 11.69
C ARG A 38 -13.20 -3.44 11.13
N PHE A 39 -11.95 -3.42 11.56
CA PHE A 39 -10.89 -2.55 11.00
C PHE A 39 -9.51 -3.00 11.47
N PRO A 40 -9.02 -4.19 11.04
CA PRO A 40 -7.82 -4.80 11.60
C PRO A 40 -6.54 -4.02 11.29
N GLU A 41 -6.40 -3.45 10.10
CA GLU A 41 -5.21 -2.70 9.71
C GLU A 41 -4.95 -1.51 10.62
N ALA A 42 -6.00 -0.78 10.95
CA ALA A 42 -5.88 0.38 11.81
C ALA A 42 -5.68 0.01 13.28
N GLY A 43 -6.32 -1.06 13.73
CA GLY A 43 -6.14 -1.59 15.10
C GLY A 43 -4.71 -2.04 15.33
N ILE A 44 -4.20 -2.90 14.47
CA ILE A 44 -2.80 -3.41 14.56
C ILE A 44 -1.80 -2.27 14.39
N ARG A 45 -2.00 -1.39 13.40
CA ARG A 45 -1.10 -0.28 13.19
C ARG A 45 -1.08 0.70 14.37
N GLY A 46 -2.21 0.95 14.99
CA GLY A 46 -2.31 1.74 16.22
C GLY A 46 -1.58 1.08 17.38
N ALA A 47 -1.82 -0.21 17.61
CA ALA A 47 -1.15 -1.00 18.64
C ALA A 47 0.37 -1.06 18.42
N LEU A 48 0.83 -1.32 17.18
CA LEU A 48 2.24 -1.24 16.81
C LEU A 48 2.84 0.13 17.11
N GLY A 49 2.10 1.21 16.85
CA GLY A 49 2.57 2.55 17.15
C GLY A 49 2.83 2.80 18.63
N TYR A 50 1.92 2.38 19.50
CA TYR A 50 2.11 2.48 20.94
C TYR A 50 3.23 1.58 21.44
N TYR A 51 3.23 0.32 21.02
CA TYR A 51 4.27 -0.64 21.40
C TYR A 51 5.67 -0.18 20.99
N LEU A 52 5.84 0.22 19.72
CA LEU A 52 7.13 0.69 19.22
C LEU A 52 7.59 1.96 19.90
N TYR A 53 6.67 2.89 20.19
CA TYR A 53 6.97 4.11 20.92
C TYR A 53 7.50 3.79 22.33
N ASP A 54 6.83 2.89 23.05
CA ASP A 54 7.25 2.42 24.35
C ASP A 54 8.63 1.75 24.28
N GLU A 55 8.84 0.82 23.32
CA GLU A 55 10.08 0.06 23.18
C GLU A 55 11.30 0.94 22.88
N PHE A 56 11.21 1.92 21.97
CA PHE A 56 12.36 2.76 21.70
C PHE A 56 12.59 3.87 22.75
N SER A 57 11.63 4.11 23.62
CA SER A 57 11.73 5.06 24.73
C SER A 57 12.32 4.42 26.02
N LYS A 58 12.49 3.10 26.06
CA LYS A 58 13.02 2.39 27.23
C LYS A 58 14.55 2.53 27.33
N ASP A 59 15.05 3.09 28.42
CA ASP A 59 16.48 3.28 28.63
C ASP A 59 17.26 1.98 28.83
N PHE A 60 16.61 0.94 29.36
CA PHE A 60 17.21 -0.36 29.61
C PHE A 60 17.27 -1.29 28.39
N ALA A 61 16.60 -0.95 27.28
CA ALA A 61 16.68 -1.73 26.06
C ALA A 61 18.02 -1.49 25.33
N SER A 62 18.53 -2.53 24.66
CA SER A 62 19.78 -2.38 23.91
C SER A 62 19.67 -1.30 22.82
N PRO A 63 20.75 -0.56 22.52
CA PRO A 63 20.73 0.48 21.49
C PRO A 63 20.26 -0.04 20.12
N ALA A 64 20.67 -1.26 19.75
CA ALA A 64 20.27 -1.87 18.48
C ALA A 64 18.76 -2.13 18.44
N HIS A 65 18.16 -2.63 19.53
CA HIS A 65 16.73 -2.87 19.62
C HIS A 65 15.94 -1.55 19.53
N ARG A 66 16.33 -0.54 20.28
CA ARG A 66 15.71 0.79 20.24
C ARG A 66 15.76 1.40 18.84
N ASN A 67 16.91 1.32 18.18
CA ASN A 67 17.08 1.81 16.82
C ASN A 67 16.14 1.11 15.83
N ASN A 68 16.07 -0.23 15.87
CA ASN A 68 15.18 -1.00 15.01
C ASN A 68 13.69 -0.67 15.25
N CYS A 69 13.28 -0.50 16.49
CA CYS A 69 11.92 -0.07 16.83
C CYS A 69 11.61 1.35 16.32
N ALA A 70 12.55 2.28 16.45
CA ALA A 70 12.41 3.64 15.93
C ALA A 70 12.35 3.67 14.39
N LEU A 71 13.16 2.87 13.70
CA LEU A 71 13.13 2.72 12.25
C LEU A 71 11.81 2.11 11.79
N LEU A 72 11.32 1.06 12.46
CA LEU A 72 10.04 0.43 12.15
C LEU A 72 8.87 1.38 12.39
N TYR A 73 8.93 2.20 13.46
CA TYR A 73 7.95 3.24 13.72
C TYR A 73 7.89 4.24 12.54
N LYS A 74 9.06 4.75 12.10
CA LYS A 74 9.15 5.67 10.96
C LYS A 74 8.58 5.06 9.68
N ALA A 75 8.94 3.81 9.41
CA ALA A 75 8.51 3.08 8.22
C ALA A 75 6.98 2.88 8.15
N LEU A 76 6.34 2.60 9.28
CA LEU A 76 4.90 2.37 9.39
C LEU A 76 4.10 3.67 9.55
N LEU A 77 4.54 4.56 10.44
CA LEU A 77 3.71 5.65 10.97
C LEU A 77 4.21 7.03 10.53
N GLY A 78 5.48 7.17 10.21
CA GLY A 78 6.13 8.41 9.83
C GLY A 78 7.04 8.98 10.89
N PRO A 79 7.33 10.29 10.84
CA PRO A 79 8.29 10.91 11.75
C PRO A 79 8.02 10.55 13.21
N LEU A 80 9.09 10.43 13.99
CA LEU A 80 8.96 10.21 15.44
C LEU A 80 8.23 11.39 16.08
N PRO A 81 7.46 11.15 17.16
CA PRO A 81 6.84 12.22 17.91
C PRO A 81 7.88 13.27 18.35
N GLY A 82 7.54 14.55 18.18
CA GLY A 82 8.43 15.66 18.50
C GLY A 82 9.46 16.01 17.42
N THR A 83 9.56 15.24 16.32
CA THR A 83 10.42 15.62 15.20
C THR A 83 9.70 16.58 14.23
N PRO A 84 10.40 17.58 13.68
CA PRO A 84 9.82 18.44 12.64
C PRO A 84 9.31 17.64 11.44
N ALA A 85 8.26 18.14 10.80
CA ALA A 85 7.81 17.58 9.52
C ALA A 85 8.92 17.75 8.45
N PRO A 86 9.11 16.78 7.55
CA PRO A 86 10.06 16.94 6.46
C PRO A 86 9.69 18.18 5.61
N PRO A 87 10.66 18.99 5.17
CA PRO A 87 10.40 20.18 4.36
C PRO A 87 9.73 19.83 3.02
N GLU A 88 9.96 18.66 2.50
CA GLU A 88 9.39 18.13 1.25
C GLU A 88 7.92 17.65 1.40
N GLY A 89 7.34 17.80 2.59
CA GLY A 89 5.99 17.34 2.89
C GLY A 89 5.92 15.86 3.29
N PRO A 90 4.71 15.30 3.42
CA PRO A 90 4.52 13.93 3.91
C PRO A 90 4.96 12.92 2.85
N GLN A 91 6.02 12.19 3.13
CA GLN A 91 6.51 11.11 2.28
C GLN A 91 5.64 9.83 2.41
N PRO A 92 5.57 9.00 1.35
CA PRO A 92 4.90 7.72 1.42
C PRO A 92 5.56 6.80 2.45
N ARG A 93 4.76 5.99 3.13
CA ARG A 93 5.30 5.01 4.08
C ARG A 93 5.94 3.85 3.33
N SER A 94 7.04 3.33 3.87
CA SER A 94 7.76 2.20 3.28
C SER A 94 7.18 0.84 3.65
N ILE A 95 6.16 0.79 4.51
CA ILE A 95 5.46 -0.45 4.88
C ILE A 95 3.95 -0.27 4.78
N ASN A 96 3.30 -1.17 4.07
CA ASN A 96 1.85 -1.30 4.01
C ASN A 96 1.39 -2.60 4.67
N LEU A 97 0.27 -2.53 5.39
CA LEU A 97 -0.39 -3.70 5.99
C LEU A 97 -1.75 -3.91 5.30
N ARG A 98 -2.08 -5.14 4.99
CA ARG A 98 -3.37 -5.52 4.45
C ARG A 98 -3.85 -6.81 5.10
N PHE A 99 -5.07 -6.78 5.63
CA PHE A 99 -5.75 -7.98 6.13
C PHE A 99 -6.79 -8.46 5.14
N PHE A 100 -6.95 -9.77 5.06
CA PHE A 100 -7.98 -10.39 4.24
C PHE A 100 -8.53 -11.65 4.93
N ALA A 101 -9.80 -11.94 4.65
CA ALA A 101 -10.44 -13.14 5.12
C ALA A 101 -9.84 -14.36 4.39
N LEU A 102 -9.73 -15.48 5.09
CA LEU A 102 -9.47 -16.79 4.50
C LEU A 102 -10.81 -17.52 4.41
N PRO A 103 -11.46 -17.60 3.22
CA PRO A 103 -12.87 -17.99 3.11
C PRO A 103 -13.23 -19.37 3.64
N GLN A 104 -12.26 -20.27 3.73
CA GLN A 104 -12.45 -21.64 4.18
C GLN A 104 -12.04 -21.87 5.64
N GLU A 105 -11.56 -20.83 6.34
CA GLU A 105 -11.01 -20.94 7.68
C GLU A 105 -11.64 -19.87 8.58
N HIS A 106 -12.66 -20.23 9.34
CA HIS A 106 -13.55 -19.31 10.07
C HIS A 106 -12.90 -18.52 11.22
N ASP A 107 -11.74 -18.94 11.69
CA ASP A 107 -10.97 -18.32 12.78
C ASP A 107 -9.63 -17.75 12.30
N LYS A 108 -9.37 -17.77 11.00
CA LYS A 108 -8.09 -17.36 10.42
C LYS A 108 -8.19 -16.16 9.50
N ALA A 109 -7.14 -15.33 9.58
CA ALA A 109 -6.96 -14.16 8.76
C ALA A 109 -5.62 -14.23 8.02
N GLY A 110 -5.59 -13.70 6.82
CA GLY A 110 -4.34 -13.39 6.13
C GLY A 110 -3.88 -11.97 6.45
N LEU A 111 -2.58 -11.83 6.71
CA LEU A 111 -1.90 -10.53 6.77
C LEU A 111 -0.83 -10.49 5.68
N GLU A 112 -1.00 -9.62 4.72
CA GLU A 112 0.03 -9.25 3.76
C GLU A 112 0.77 -8.01 4.26
N VAL A 113 2.09 -8.11 4.34
CA VAL A 113 2.97 -6.98 4.62
C VAL A 113 3.78 -6.70 3.35
N THR A 114 3.69 -5.48 2.86
CA THR A 114 4.46 -5.01 1.72
C THR A 114 5.51 -4.02 2.20
N PHE A 115 6.77 -4.32 1.94
CA PHE A 115 7.92 -3.46 2.21
C PHE A 115 8.42 -2.84 0.91
N PHE A 116 8.76 -1.54 0.94
CA PHE A 116 9.34 -0.81 -0.18
C PHE A 116 10.81 -0.48 0.12
N GLY A 117 11.69 -0.83 -0.84
CA GLY A 117 13.13 -0.61 -0.73
C GLY A 117 13.74 -1.34 0.46
N GLN A 118 14.65 -0.69 1.13
CA GLN A 118 15.43 -1.26 2.25
C GLN A 118 14.62 -1.58 3.51
N SER A 119 13.33 -1.17 3.57
CA SER A 119 12.51 -1.43 4.76
C SER A 119 12.26 -2.93 5.01
N SER A 120 12.50 -3.80 4.03
CA SER A 120 12.46 -5.27 4.20
C SER A 120 13.42 -5.79 5.28
N ALA A 121 14.51 -5.09 5.56
CA ALA A 121 15.42 -5.39 6.67
C ALA A 121 14.72 -5.35 8.05
N LEU A 122 13.57 -4.66 8.15
CA LEU A 122 12.78 -4.58 9.39
C LEU A 122 11.76 -5.73 9.57
N ALA A 123 11.71 -6.70 8.64
CA ALA A 123 10.72 -7.77 8.66
C ALA A 123 10.76 -8.58 9.96
N ASN A 124 11.94 -8.99 10.41
CA ASN A 124 12.11 -9.75 11.66
C ASN A 124 11.68 -8.93 12.91
N THR A 125 11.95 -7.61 12.90
CA THR A 125 11.50 -6.73 13.99
C THR A 125 9.99 -6.63 14.01
N LEU A 126 9.37 -6.45 12.85
CA LEU A 126 7.90 -6.41 12.73
C LEU A 126 7.26 -7.72 13.20
N GLU A 127 7.79 -8.88 12.80
CA GLU A 127 7.27 -10.18 13.21
C GLU A 127 7.33 -10.38 14.73
N LYS A 128 8.43 -10.02 15.37
CA LYS A 128 8.55 -10.03 16.84
C LYS A 128 7.50 -9.13 17.51
N CYS A 129 7.33 -7.91 17.00
CA CYS A 129 6.31 -6.99 17.50
C CYS A 129 4.89 -7.55 17.32
N LEU A 130 4.57 -8.13 16.16
CA LEU A 130 3.29 -8.77 15.91
C LEU A 130 3.03 -9.95 16.86
N THR A 131 4.06 -10.76 17.11
CA THR A 131 3.98 -11.90 18.03
C THR A 131 3.70 -11.45 19.46
N THR A 132 4.36 -10.39 19.93
CA THR A 132 4.12 -9.83 21.26
C THR A 132 2.72 -9.24 21.37
N LEU A 133 2.34 -8.37 20.43
CA LEU A 133 1.01 -7.76 20.38
C LEU A 133 -0.12 -8.78 20.26
N GLY A 134 0.12 -9.86 19.53
CA GLY A 134 -0.86 -10.95 19.41
C GLY A 134 -1.14 -11.63 20.73
N LYS A 135 -0.14 -11.81 21.58
CA LYS A 135 -0.29 -12.39 22.95
C LYS A 135 -0.98 -11.42 23.91
N GLU A 136 -0.64 -10.14 23.85
CA GLU A 136 -1.22 -9.09 24.70
C GLU A 136 -2.66 -8.77 24.31
N GLY A 137 -2.98 -8.89 23.00
CA GLY A 137 -4.25 -8.52 22.42
C GLY A 137 -4.28 -7.07 21.92
N ILE A 138 -5.11 -6.81 20.94
CA ILE A 138 -5.26 -5.49 20.30
C ILE A 138 -6.66 -4.93 20.46
N GLY A 139 -6.73 -3.59 20.47
CA GLY A 139 -8.00 -2.87 20.58
C GLY A 139 -8.59 -2.89 21.99
N TYR A 140 -9.78 -2.29 22.13
CA TYR A 140 -10.48 -2.15 23.40
C TYR A 140 -10.81 -3.50 24.07
N ASP A 141 -11.10 -4.50 23.24
CA ASP A 141 -11.50 -5.85 23.70
C ASP A 141 -10.30 -6.79 23.89
N ALA A 142 -9.06 -6.30 23.79
CA ALA A 142 -7.83 -7.09 23.87
C ALA A 142 -7.90 -8.37 23.02
N THR A 143 -8.42 -8.28 21.79
CA THR A 143 -8.53 -9.42 20.88
C THR A 143 -7.15 -9.98 20.57
N ARG A 144 -6.93 -11.23 20.95
CA ARG A 144 -5.65 -11.93 20.74
C ARG A 144 -5.60 -12.58 19.37
N PHE A 145 -4.37 -12.71 18.88
CA PHE A 145 -4.07 -13.47 17.68
C PHE A 145 -2.67 -14.10 17.78
N TYR A 146 -2.40 -15.08 16.98
CA TYR A 146 -1.05 -15.64 16.83
C TYR A 146 -0.74 -15.99 15.38
N ILE A 147 0.54 -15.93 15.05
CA ILE A 147 1.04 -16.31 13.71
C ILE A 147 1.08 -17.84 13.66
N ASP A 148 0.25 -18.43 12.80
CA ASP A 148 0.12 -19.88 12.57
C ASP A 148 0.99 -20.37 11.39
N GLY A 149 1.44 -19.43 10.55
CA GLY A 149 2.29 -19.75 9.43
C GLY A 149 2.70 -18.50 8.63
N MET A 150 3.75 -18.67 7.85
CA MET A 150 4.27 -17.64 6.96
C MET A 150 4.61 -18.27 5.60
N ARG A 151 4.30 -17.57 4.52
CA ARG A 151 4.82 -17.96 3.19
C ARG A 151 6.21 -17.34 2.99
N PRO A 152 7.10 -17.97 2.22
CA PRO A 152 8.38 -17.39 1.85
C PRO A 152 8.18 -15.98 1.27
N PRO A 153 9.04 -15.03 1.61
CA PRO A 153 8.99 -13.68 1.05
C PRO A 153 9.10 -13.71 -0.48
N THR A 154 8.28 -12.92 -1.15
CA THR A 154 8.46 -12.66 -2.59
C THR A 154 9.13 -11.29 -2.76
N VAL A 155 10.18 -11.25 -3.58
CA VAL A 155 10.92 -10.02 -3.90
C VAL A 155 10.76 -9.73 -5.38
N THR A 156 10.38 -8.52 -5.73
CA THR A 156 10.18 -8.06 -7.10
C THR A 156 10.73 -6.64 -7.22
N ASP A 157 11.56 -6.37 -8.22
CA ASP A 157 11.85 -5.00 -8.62
C ASP A 157 10.80 -4.55 -9.65
N ILE A 158 10.26 -3.34 -9.49
CA ILE A 158 9.26 -2.85 -10.46
C ILE A 158 9.84 -2.68 -11.86
N ALA A 159 11.14 -2.45 -11.98
CA ALA A 159 11.84 -2.40 -13.27
C ALA A 159 11.83 -3.75 -14.02
N ASP A 160 11.63 -4.86 -13.30
CA ASP A 160 11.57 -6.21 -13.85
C ASP A 160 10.15 -6.68 -14.15
N VAL A 161 9.14 -5.85 -13.88
CA VAL A 161 7.74 -6.20 -14.16
C VAL A 161 7.55 -6.39 -15.67
N ARG A 162 7.11 -7.57 -16.03
CA ARG A 162 6.76 -7.94 -17.41
C ARG A 162 5.31 -8.37 -17.41
N THR A 163 4.59 -7.94 -18.41
CA THR A 163 3.18 -8.28 -18.58
C THR A 163 2.97 -8.89 -19.97
N ALA A 164 2.12 -9.90 -20.03
CA ALA A 164 1.64 -10.36 -21.32
C ALA A 164 0.84 -9.22 -21.98
N TYR A 165 1.13 -8.95 -23.26
CA TYR A 165 0.43 -7.92 -24.00
C TYR A 165 -1.07 -8.30 -24.12
N SER A 166 -1.90 -7.34 -23.83
CA SER A 166 -3.34 -7.35 -24.10
C SER A 166 -3.80 -5.89 -24.17
N ASP A 167 -4.61 -5.55 -25.13
CA ASP A 167 -5.18 -4.21 -25.31
C ASP A 167 -6.34 -3.92 -24.35
N SER A 168 -6.72 -4.91 -23.55
CA SER A 168 -7.77 -4.79 -22.56
C SER A 168 -7.34 -5.37 -21.21
N ALA A 169 -7.95 -4.88 -20.12
CA ALA A 169 -7.78 -5.40 -18.78
C ALA A 169 -9.04 -5.17 -17.94
N LYS A 170 -9.30 -6.09 -17.03
CA LYS A 170 -10.30 -5.95 -15.99
C LYS A 170 -9.63 -5.72 -14.64
N LEU A 171 -9.85 -4.54 -14.06
CA LEU A 171 -9.39 -4.20 -12.72
C LEU A 171 -10.51 -4.51 -11.73
N VAL A 172 -10.23 -5.33 -10.73
CA VAL A 172 -11.17 -5.65 -9.63
C VAL A 172 -10.68 -4.97 -8.36
N PHE A 173 -11.35 -3.89 -7.96
CA PHE A 173 -11.08 -3.17 -6.71
C PHE A 173 -11.75 -3.89 -5.54
N PHE A 174 -10.98 -4.55 -4.70
CA PHE A 174 -11.49 -5.34 -3.57
C PHE A 174 -11.36 -4.61 -2.22
N THR A 175 -10.73 -3.43 -2.19
CA THR A 175 -10.71 -2.56 -1.00
C THR A 175 -11.20 -1.16 -1.34
N PRO A 176 -11.80 -0.43 -0.38
CA PRO A 176 -12.27 0.92 -0.63
C PRO A 176 -11.18 1.81 -1.19
N THR A 177 -11.45 2.41 -2.34
CA THR A 177 -10.52 3.28 -3.08
C THR A 177 -11.06 4.70 -3.11
N THR A 178 -10.29 5.64 -2.57
CA THR A 178 -10.57 7.09 -2.65
C THR A 178 -9.45 7.72 -3.47
N LEU A 179 -9.82 8.35 -4.57
CA LEU A 179 -8.89 9.09 -5.42
C LEU A 179 -8.82 10.55 -4.96
N ARG A 180 -7.65 11.19 -5.14
CA ARG A 180 -7.47 12.59 -4.79
C ARG A 180 -6.63 13.32 -5.83
N HIS A 181 -7.16 14.44 -6.33
CA HIS A 181 -6.47 15.32 -7.25
C HIS A 181 -6.76 16.78 -6.89
N TYR A 182 -5.74 17.62 -6.77
CA TYR A 182 -5.85 19.06 -6.41
C TYR A 182 -6.81 19.36 -5.24
N ARG A 183 -6.69 18.66 -4.11
CA ARG A 183 -7.57 18.77 -2.93
C ARG A 183 -9.00 18.26 -3.11
N LYS A 184 -9.41 17.87 -4.31
CA LYS A 184 -10.69 17.18 -4.55
C LYS A 184 -10.53 15.70 -4.30
N GLU A 185 -11.51 15.09 -3.64
CA GLU A 185 -11.58 13.65 -3.39
C GLU A 185 -12.75 13.07 -4.17
N SER A 186 -12.53 11.93 -4.81
CA SER A 186 -13.59 11.14 -5.41
C SER A 186 -13.67 9.77 -4.75
N LYS A 187 -14.89 9.35 -4.44
CA LYS A 187 -15.25 8.00 -3.99
C LYS A 187 -15.97 7.22 -5.10
N ASP A 188 -15.91 7.73 -6.31
CA ASP A 188 -16.41 7.14 -7.54
C ASP A 188 -15.25 7.01 -8.51
N TRP A 189 -15.35 6.09 -9.48
CA TRP A 189 -14.34 5.92 -10.50
C TRP A 189 -14.19 7.18 -11.37
N ASN A 190 -12.95 7.53 -11.64
CA ASN A 190 -12.59 8.57 -12.59
C ASN A 190 -11.19 8.23 -13.14
N LEU A 191 -11.08 8.04 -14.45
CA LEU A 191 -9.84 7.61 -15.09
C LEU A 191 -8.70 8.61 -14.90
N GLU A 192 -8.96 9.91 -15.04
CA GLU A 192 -7.94 10.96 -14.86
C GLU A 192 -7.39 10.95 -13.43
N MET A 193 -8.27 10.96 -12.44
CA MET A 193 -7.85 10.90 -11.05
C MET A 193 -7.14 9.60 -10.71
N PHE A 194 -7.57 8.48 -11.27
CA PHE A 194 -6.90 7.19 -11.08
C PHE A 194 -5.48 7.23 -11.66
N SER A 195 -5.32 7.64 -12.91
CA SER A 195 -4.03 7.73 -13.61
C SER A 195 -3.06 8.66 -12.86
N TRP A 196 -3.53 9.85 -12.47
CA TRP A 196 -2.76 10.76 -11.64
C TRP A 196 -2.29 10.12 -10.32
N ASN A 197 -3.21 9.51 -9.56
CA ASN A 197 -2.88 8.91 -8.26
C ASN A 197 -1.90 7.74 -8.41
N LEU A 198 -2.03 6.95 -9.47
CA LEU A 198 -1.14 5.84 -9.75
C LEU A 198 0.27 6.32 -10.05
N LEU A 199 0.43 7.24 -10.99
CA LEU A 199 1.72 7.81 -11.38
C LEU A 199 2.39 8.53 -10.21
N GLN A 200 1.65 9.39 -9.50
CA GLN A 200 2.16 10.07 -8.31
C GLN A 200 2.60 9.08 -7.22
N ARG A 201 1.85 7.99 -7.04
CA ARG A 201 2.20 6.96 -6.05
C ARG A 201 3.50 6.26 -6.40
N ILE A 202 3.69 5.88 -7.67
CA ILE A 202 4.93 5.25 -8.16
C ILE A 202 6.09 6.21 -7.99
N GLU A 203 5.96 7.43 -8.49
CA GLU A 203 6.98 8.48 -8.40
C GLU A 203 7.44 8.72 -6.95
N LEU A 204 6.50 8.98 -6.05
CA LEU A 204 6.82 9.26 -4.66
C LEU A 204 7.46 8.07 -3.93
N LEU A 205 7.04 6.83 -4.24
CA LEU A 205 7.66 5.65 -3.67
C LEU A 205 9.09 5.46 -4.17
N CYS A 206 9.33 5.67 -5.46
CA CYS A 206 10.67 5.55 -6.04
C CYS A 206 11.59 6.65 -5.55
N LYS A 207 11.13 7.90 -5.43
CA LYS A 207 11.91 9.00 -4.82
C LYS A 207 12.28 8.74 -3.36
N ALA A 208 11.37 8.16 -2.59
CA ALA A 208 11.58 7.97 -1.15
C ALA A 208 12.28 6.66 -0.79
N HIS A 209 12.13 5.59 -1.58
CA HIS A 209 12.51 4.23 -1.20
C HIS A 209 13.19 3.43 -2.31
N GLY A 210 13.31 3.98 -3.49
CA GLY A 210 13.91 3.37 -4.67
C GLY A 210 14.91 4.30 -5.33
N GLU A 211 15.07 4.17 -6.63
CA GLU A 211 15.90 5.00 -7.48
C GLU A 211 15.05 5.55 -8.62
N LEU A 212 14.86 6.87 -8.63
CA LEU A 212 14.17 7.57 -9.71
C LEU A 212 15.13 8.55 -10.37
N ASP A 213 15.34 8.39 -11.66
CA ASP A 213 15.99 9.39 -12.49
C ASP A 213 14.90 10.32 -13.06
N ASP A 214 14.84 11.54 -12.51
CA ASP A 214 13.85 12.54 -12.94
C ASP A 214 13.95 12.87 -14.44
N SER A 215 15.11 12.67 -15.08
CA SER A 215 15.28 12.89 -16.53
C SER A 215 14.57 11.83 -17.38
N CYS A 216 14.32 10.65 -16.82
CA CYS A 216 13.66 9.52 -17.48
C CYS A 216 12.19 9.34 -17.08
N TRP A 217 11.71 10.10 -16.06
CA TRP A 217 10.33 10.05 -15.59
C TRP A 217 9.51 11.21 -16.16
N ASN A 218 8.95 11.02 -17.36
CA ASN A 218 8.07 12.00 -17.97
C ASN A 218 6.63 11.83 -17.46
N PHE A 219 6.31 12.45 -16.32
CA PHE A 219 4.99 12.32 -15.67
C PHE A 219 3.85 12.72 -16.62
N GLU A 220 3.98 13.85 -17.34
CA GLU A 220 2.92 14.36 -18.21
C GLU A 220 2.71 13.41 -19.41
N GLY A 221 3.80 12.95 -20.05
CA GLY A 221 3.71 12.00 -21.16
C GLY A 221 3.05 10.67 -20.73
N LEU A 222 3.42 10.15 -19.55
CA LEU A 222 2.81 8.95 -18.98
C LEU A 222 1.33 9.16 -18.63
N LEU A 223 0.97 10.35 -18.16
CA LEU A 223 -0.42 10.69 -17.87
C LEU A 223 -1.26 10.72 -19.15
N GLN A 224 -0.76 11.35 -20.21
CA GLN A 224 -1.44 11.34 -21.51
C GLN A 224 -1.61 9.93 -22.08
N GLU A 225 -0.59 9.08 -21.93
CA GLU A 225 -0.64 7.66 -22.30
C GLU A 225 -1.75 6.92 -21.53
N MET A 226 -1.84 7.15 -20.22
CA MET A 226 -2.90 6.56 -19.37
C MET A 226 -4.29 7.09 -19.74
N LEU A 227 -4.41 8.35 -20.13
CA LEU A 227 -5.69 8.97 -20.51
C LEU A 227 -6.17 8.55 -21.89
N SER A 228 -5.31 7.96 -22.73
CA SER A 228 -5.73 7.41 -24.02
C SER A 228 -6.58 6.14 -23.91
N MET A 229 -6.62 5.50 -22.74
CA MET A 229 -7.44 4.34 -22.50
C MET A 229 -8.93 4.69 -22.42
N GLU A 230 -9.76 3.76 -22.86
CA GLU A 230 -11.21 3.79 -22.57
C GLU A 230 -11.50 3.06 -21.27
N SER A 231 -12.46 3.54 -20.48
CA SER A 231 -12.85 2.87 -19.25
C SER A 231 -14.36 2.73 -19.11
N HIS A 232 -14.80 1.56 -18.67
CA HIS A 232 -16.16 1.28 -18.24
C HIS A 232 -16.16 0.75 -16.81
N ALA A 233 -16.91 1.38 -15.91
CA ALA A 233 -16.85 1.07 -14.48
C ALA A 233 -18.19 0.59 -13.94
N GLU A 234 -18.16 -0.54 -13.26
CA GLU A 234 -19.24 -1.10 -12.45
C GLU A 234 -18.77 -1.09 -10.98
N THR A 235 -18.92 0.07 -10.34
CA THR A 235 -18.42 0.28 -8.98
C THR A 235 -19.55 0.65 -8.03
N VAL A 236 -19.37 0.28 -6.76
CA VAL A 236 -20.27 0.62 -5.66
C VAL A 236 -19.52 1.34 -4.55
N ARG A 237 -20.20 2.24 -3.84
CA ARG A 237 -19.61 2.91 -2.67
C ARG A 237 -19.55 1.95 -1.49
N ALA A 238 -18.33 1.76 -0.97
CA ALA A 238 -18.07 1.03 0.25
C ALA A 238 -17.84 2.03 1.38
N THR A 239 -18.75 2.05 2.36
CA THR A 239 -18.67 2.95 3.50
C THR A 239 -17.85 2.32 4.62
N ARG A 240 -16.76 2.98 5.02
CA ARG A 240 -15.93 2.57 6.15
C ARG A 240 -15.53 3.79 6.99
N SER A 241 -15.66 3.67 8.30
CA SER A 241 -15.16 4.70 9.23
C SER A 241 -14.64 4.08 10.51
N ARG A 242 -13.68 4.73 11.17
CA ARG A 242 -13.20 4.35 12.50
C ARG A 242 -13.08 5.55 13.42
N LEU A 243 -13.18 5.32 14.71
CA LEU A 243 -12.78 6.31 15.70
C LEU A 243 -11.26 6.26 15.89
N SER A 244 -10.58 7.38 15.75
CA SER A 244 -9.16 7.52 16.08
C SER A 244 -9.05 7.92 17.56
N SER A 245 -8.52 7.04 18.40
CA SER A 245 -8.28 7.33 19.82
C SER A 245 -7.31 8.51 19.99
N ARG A 246 -6.29 8.61 19.13
CA ARG A 246 -5.29 9.70 19.16
C ARG A 246 -5.89 11.08 18.87
N GLN A 247 -6.87 11.16 17.96
CA GLN A 247 -7.44 12.42 17.51
C GLN A 247 -8.84 12.66 18.06
N ASN A 248 -9.39 11.69 18.79
CA ASN A 248 -10.79 11.63 19.24
C ASN A 248 -11.78 12.03 18.12
N LYS A 249 -11.49 11.60 16.90
CA LYS A 249 -12.22 11.96 15.68
C LYS A 249 -12.55 10.71 14.86
N ARG A 250 -13.76 10.71 14.28
CA ARG A 250 -14.13 9.69 13.30
C ARG A 250 -13.40 9.98 11.98
N ILE A 251 -12.62 9.01 11.54
CA ILE A 251 -11.87 9.08 10.27
C ILE A 251 -12.63 8.24 9.24
N ASP A 252 -12.91 8.86 8.09
CA ASP A 252 -13.58 8.23 6.97
C ASP A 252 -12.55 7.51 6.07
N TYR A 253 -12.81 6.25 5.80
CA TYR A 253 -12.05 5.38 4.89
C TYR A 253 -12.94 4.83 3.77
N SER A 254 -14.09 5.47 3.54
CA SER A 254 -15.00 5.10 2.46
C SER A 254 -14.34 5.33 1.11
N GLY A 255 -14.82 4.61 0.11
CA GLY A 255 -14.34 4.71 -1.26
C GLY A 255 -15.21 3.87 -2.18
N PHE A 256 -14.82 3.66 -3.41
CA PHE A 256 -15.45 2.70 -4.30
C PHE A 256 -14.77 1.33 -4.24
N THR A 257 -15.53 0.29 -4.53
CA THR A 257 -15.08 -1.08 -4.84
C THR A 257 -15.84 -1.55 -6.08
N GLY A 258 -15.39 -2.63 -6.71
CA GLY A 258 -16.05 -3.19 -7.88
C GLY A 258 -15.10 -3.34 -9.06
N THR A 259 -15.63 -3.33 -10.26
CA THR A 259 -14.93 -3.69 -11.48
C THR A 259 -14.79 -2.49 -12.41
N VAL A 260 -13.63 -2.37 -13.06
CA VAL A 260 -13.37 -1.43 -14.15
C VAL A 260 -12.78 -2.19 -15.31
N ILE A 261 -13.39 -2.08 -16.48
CA ILE A 261 -12.87 -2.62 -17.73
C ILE A 261 -12.15 -1.48 -18.45
N LEU A 262 -10.90 -1.71 -18.80
CA LEU A 262 -10.07 -0.81 -19.59
C LEU A 262 -9.85 -1.41 -20.98
N LYS A 263 -9.83 -0.56 -22.02
CA LYS A 263 -9.54 -0.90 -23.41
C LYS A 263 -8.53 0.06 -23.99
N ASN A 264 -7.95 -0.30 -25.13
CA ASN A 264 -6.92 0.48 -25.82
C ASN A 264 -5.69 0.71 -24.92
N ILE A 265 -5.27 -0.33 -24.21
CA ILE A 265 -4.17 -0.26 -23.25
C ILE A 265 -2.85 -0.45 -23.98
N SER A 266 -1.99 0.55 -23.95
CA SER A 266 -0.61 0.43 -24.43
C SER A 266 0.24 -0.47 -23.53
N GLU A 267 1.39 -0.88 -23.99
CA GLU A 267 2.36 -1.67 -23.20
C GLU A 267 2.81 -0.91 -21.94
N THR A 268 3.08 0.40 -22.09
CA THR A 268 3.43 1.28 -20.95
C THR A 268 2.32 1.32 -19.92
N ALA A 269 1.10 1.62 -20.35
CA ALA A 269 -0.05 1.71 -19.44
C ALA A 269 -0.28 0.38 -18.72
N ARG A 270 -0.14 -0.76 -19.42
CA ARG A 270 -0.26 -2.07 -18.80
C ARG A 270 0.80 -2.33 -17.73
N THR A 271 2.05 -1.97 -18.02
CA THR A 271 3.12 -2.09 -17.04
C THR A 271 2.85 -1.23 -15.80
N LEU A 272 2.41 0.03 -15.99
CA LEU A 272 2.03 0.91 -14.88
C LEU A 272 0.87 0.36 -14.07
N LEU A 273 -0.15 -0.21 -14.73
CA LEU A 273 -1.26 -0.87 -14.05
C LEU A 273 -0.79 -2.06 -13.21
N SER A 274 0.15 -2.87 -13.73
CA SER A 274 0.69 -4.02 -12.98
C SER A 274 1.56 -3.60 -11.80
N ILE A 275 2.31 -2.50 -11.93
CA ILE A 275 3.00 -1.90 -10.78
C ILE A 275 1.97 -1.40 -9.75
N GLY A 276 0.89 -0.78 -10.20
CA GLY A 276 -0.20 -0.30 -9.34
C GLY A 276 -0.89 -1.40 -8.53
N GLU A 277 -1.04 -2.60 -9.09
CA GLU A 277 -1.52 -3.78 -8.36
C GLU A 277 -0.64 -4.10 -7.14
N MET A 278 0.67 -3.89 -7.27
CA MET A 278 1.63 -4.11 -6.19
C MET A 278 1.66 -2.99 -5.15
N VAL A 279 1.61 -1.73 -5.59
CA VAL A 279 1.80 -0.56 -4.69
C VAL A 279 0.49 0.00 -4.13
N GLY A 280 -0.65 -0.30 -4.77
CA GLY A 280 -1.96 0.29 -4.47
C GLY A 280 -2.11 1.72 -5.02
N VAL A 281 -3.32 2.25 -5.03
CA VAL A 281 -3.64 3.56 -5.60
C VAL A 281 -4.52 4.41 -4.67
N GLY A 282 -4.34 5.74 -4.73
CA GLY A 282 -5.15 6.70 -3.97
C GLY A 282 -4.80 6.80 -2.49
N LYS A 283 -5.80 7.14 -1.68
CA LYS A 283 -5.63 7.37 -0.24
C LYS A 283 -5.63 6.07 0.56
N ASN A 284 -5.07 6.14 1.76
CA ASN A 284 -5.14 5.08 2.77
C ASN A 284 -4.48 3.74 2.35
N THR A 285 -3.57 3.75 1.38
CA THR A 285 -2.84 2.55 0.93
C THR A 285 -2.08 1.87 2.06
N THR A 286 -1.57 2.64 3.03
CA THR A 286 -0.91 2.11 4.24
C THR A 286 -1.85 1.36 5.19
N PHE A 287 -3.16 1.52 5.00
CA PHE A 287 -4.22 0.81 5.71
C PHE A 287 -4.94 -0.19 4.80
N GLY A 288 -4.26 -0.64 3.74
CA GLY A 288 -4.80 -1.60 2.79
C GLY A 288 -5.85 -1.05 1.82
N GLY A 289 -6.12 0.27 1.82
CA GLY A 289 -7.01 0.88 0.82
C GLY A 289 -6.39 0.94 -0.58
N GLY A 290 -7.23 1.11 -1.61
CA GLY A 290 -6.78 1.31 -2.98
C GLY A 290 -6.16 0.08 -3.64
N ARG A 291 -6.52 -1.11 -3.20
CA ARG A 291 -6.00 -2.38 -3.76
C ARG A 291 -6.92 -2.91 -4.83
N TYR A 292 -6.34 -3.30 -5.94
CA TYR A 292 -7.02 -3.98 -7.04
C TYR A 292 -6.20 -5.17 -7.53
N ALA A 293 -6.83 -6.03 -8.29
CA ALA A 293 -6.19 -7.10 -9.05
C ALA A 293 -6.53 -6.94 -10.53
N ILE A 294 -5.58 -7.30 -11.39
CA ILE A 294 -5.80 -7.40 -12.83
C ILE A 294 -6.24 -8.83 -13.11
N THR A 295 -7.40 -8.98 -13.75
CA THR A 295 -7.91 -10.27 -14.22
C THR A 295 -8.05 -10.25 -15.74
N ALA A 296 -7.99 -11.42 -16.32
CA ALA A 296 -8.17 -11.58 -17.76
C ALA A 296 -9.62 -11.27 -18.19
#